data_06c256f61cd8f53a7f82d6bcd666d67e
#
_entry.id   06c256f61cd8f53a7f82d6bcd666d67e
#
_cell.length_a   1.000
_cell.length_b   1.000
_cell.length_c   1.000
_cell.angle_alpha   90.00
_cell.angle_beta   90.00
_cell.angle_gamma   90.00
#
_symmetry.space_group_name_H-M   'P 1'
#
loop_
_entity.id
_entity.type
_entity.pdbx_description
1 polymer ?
#
loop_
_entity_poly.entity_id
_entity_poly.type
_entity_poly.pdbx_seq_one_letter_code
_entity_poly.pdbx_strand_id
1 'polypeptide(L)'
;MIYTTFSYFPQQGEHRSMDNHFYIRNFITKTGQQEGLSQKSILSLAETKSENTIDAYESDWNDFCDWCRYHKQSSFPASSETIVNYINDLADYAKATTIRRRISAISENYNAAGQRDTNPCKAWIVKEALIGLTRLKGSVQKGKTPIYWEELEQMVSYMDTTTLSGLRDKALLLLGFMGAFRRSEIVGLDVEDIKRFPQGIVVTI
;
A
#
# COMPACT_ATOMS: atom_id res chain seq x y z
N MET A 1 7.25 -23.34 -26.38
CA MET A 1 6.94 -21.95 -25.98
C MET A 1 7.44 -21.78 -24.56
N ILE A 2 8.61 -21.19 -24.39
CA ILE A 2 9.35 -21.10 -23.11
C ILE A 2 8.96 -19.78 -22.47
N TYR A 3 8.23 -19.82 -21.37
CA TYR A 3 7.96 -18.64 -20.52
C TYR A 3 9.19 -18.38 -19.65
N THR A 4 10.00 -17.42 -20.03
CA THR A 4 11.04 -16.86 -19.16
C THR A 4 10.40 -15.87 -18.20
N THR A 5 10.17 -16.31 -16.96
CA THR A 5 9.88 -15.43 -15.83
C THR A 5 11.13 -14.62 -15.52
N PHE A 6 11.18 -13.36 -15.95
CA PHE A 6 12.17 -12.39 -15.50
C PHE A 6 11.77 -11.91 -14.09
N SER A 7 12.35 -12.53 -13.07
CA SER A 7 12.42 -11.93 -11.74
C SER A 7 13.62 -10.98 -11.71
N TYR A 8 13.37 -9.69 -11.89
CA TYR A 8 14.37 -8.65 -11.74
C TYR A 8 14.52 -8.31 -10.25
N PHE A 9 15.62 -8.76 -9.64
CA PHE A 9 16.12 -8.25 -8.37
C PHE A 9 17.24 -7.25 -8.65
N PRO A 10 17.10 -5.97 -8.31
CA PRO A 10 18.23 -5.03 -8.40
C PRO A 10 19.24 -5.34 -7.29
N GLN A 11 20.51 -5.41 -7.67
CA GLN A 11 21.63 -5.47 -6.74
C GLN A 11 21.75 -4.18 -5.93
N GLN A 12 21.92 -4.30 -4.61
CA GLN A 12 22.15 -3.19 -3.71
C GLN A 12 23.51 -2.52 -4.00
N GLY A 13 23.49 -1.21 -4.21
CA GLY A 13 24.65 -0.36 -4.10
C GLY A 13 25.01 0.44 -5.35
N GLU A 14 24.22 1.49 -5.66
CA GLU A 14 24.71 2.61 -6.44
C GLU A 14 24.03 3.92 -6.02
N HIS A 15 24.76 5.02 -6.04
CA HIS A 15 24.37 6.37 -5.65
C HIS A 15 22.98 6.74 -6.19
N ARG A 16 22.01 6.99 -5.29
CA ARG A 16 20.71 7.59 -5.64
C ARG A 16 20.97 8.99 -6.19
N SER A 17 20.78 9.19 -7.50
CA SER A 17 20.81 10.51 -8.12
C SER A 17 19.63 11.36 -7.58
N MET A 18 19.73 12.70 -7.71
CA MET A 18 18.63 13.61 -7.32
C MET A 18 17.28 13.28 -7.98
N ASP A 19 17.29 12.57 -9.11
CA ASP A 19 16.12 12.18 -9.89
C ASP A 19 15.21 11.14 -9.21
N ASN A 20 15.71 10.45 -8.17
CA ASN A 20 14.97 9.40 -7.46
C ASN A 20 14.50 9.82 -6.06
N HIS A 21 14.51 11.12 -5.75
CA HIS A 21 14.17 11.56 -4.41
C HIS A 21 12.70 11.35 -4.08
N PHE A 22 12.43 10.66 -2.94
CA PHE A 22 11.10 10.50 -2.40
C PHE A 22 10.77 11.65 -1.45
N TYR A 23 9.93 12.57 -1.89
CA TYR A 23 9.66 13.82 -1.19
C TYR A 23 8.68 13.68 -0.03
N ILE A 24 7.79 12.68 -0.05
CA ILE A 24 6.68 12.56 0.92
C ILE A 24 7.18 12.48 2.35
N ARG A 25 8.24 11.69 2.66
CA ARG A 25 8.78 11.59 4.03
C ARG A 25 9.31 12.91 4.59
N ASN A 26 9.86 13.74 3.73
CA ASN A 26 10.53 14.99 4.13
C ASN A 26 9.63 16.24 3.99
N PHE A 27 8.50 16.10 3.30
CA PHE A 27 7.63 17.23 2.96
C PHE A 27 7.09 17.92 4.20
N ILE A 28 6.55 17.14 5.14
CA ILE A 28 5.85 17.66 6.31
C ILE A 28 6.80 18.41 7.24
N THR A 29 8.01 17.86 7.45
CA THR A 29 9.00 18.46 8.34
C THR A 29 9.63 19.73 7.76
N LYS A 30 9.91 19.76 6.46
CA LYS A 30 10.56 20.91 5.80
C LYS A 30 9.59 22.03 5.46
N THR A 31 8.43 21.69 4.90
CA THR A 31 7.45 22.71 4.46
C THR A 31 6.75 23.36 5.63
N GLY A 32 6.39 22.60 6.67
CA GLY A 32 5.79 23.16 7.87
C GLY A 32 6.69 24.14 8.63
N GLN A 33 8.00 23.93 8.60
CA GLN A 33 8.98 24.87 9.18
C GLN A 33 9.14 26.13 8.32
N GLN A 34 9.06 26.02 6.99
CA GLN A 34 9.20 27.14 6.07
C GLN A 34 7.94 28.02 6.00
N GLU A 35 6.74 27.45 6.18
CA GLU A 35 5.47 28.18 6.11
C GLU A 35 5.03 28.78 7.46
N GLY A 36 5.86 28.70 8.50
CA GLY A 36 5.55 29.28 9.82
C GLY A 36 4.41 28.58 10.55
N LEU A 37 4.16 27.31 10.23
CA LEU A 37 3.13 26.50 10.90
C LEU A 37 3.52 26.19 12.35
N SER A 38 2.52 26.12 13.22
CA SER A 38 2.74 25.68 14.61
C SER A 38 3.17 24.21 14.65
N GLN A 39 3.93 23.86 15.71
CA GLN A 39 4.34 22.47 15.95
C GLN A 39 3.14 21.49 15.93
N LYS A 40 2.01 21.91 16.51
CA LYS A 40 0.76 21.10 16.51
C LYS A 40 0.21 20.90 15.10
N SER A 41 0.28 21.91 14.24
CA SER A 41 -0.17 21.79 12.84
C SER A 41 0.74 20.86 12.04
N ILE A 42 2.07 20.92 12.28
CA ILE A 42 3.03 20.03 11.64
C ILE A 42 2.76 18.57 12.02
N LEU A 43 2.55 18.29 13.32
CA LEU A 43 2.20 16.95 13.79
C LEU A 43 0.90 16.45 13.19
N SER A 44 -0.14 17.30 13.16
CA SER A 44 -1.43 16.93 12.53
C SER A 44 -1.29 16.60 11.05
N LEU A 45 -0.43 17.31 10.32
CA LEU A 45 -0.14 17.03 8.91
C LEU A 45 0.69 15.74 8.75
N ALA A 46 1.57 15.42 9.71
CA ALA A 46 2.34 14.18 9.70
C ALA A 46 1.43 12.95 9.81
N GLU A 47 0.35 13.04 10.57
CA GLU A 47 -0.63 11.95 10.76
C GLU A 47 -1.60 11.75 9.57
N THR A 48 -1.49 12.53 8.50
CA THR A 48 -2.40 12.40 7.33
C THR A 48 -2.26 11.08 6.58
N LYS A 49 -1.13 10.41 6.70
CA LYS A 49 -0.87 9.10 6.09
C LYS A 49 -0.19 8.19 7.11
N SER A 50 -0.66 6.95 7.21
CA SER A 50 0.00 5.94 8.03
C SER A 50 1.38 5.58 7.47
N GLU A 51 2.31 5.14 8.33
CA GLU A 51 3.64 4.66 7.92
C GLU A 51 3.55 3.58 6.84
N ASN A 52 2.64 2.62 6.97
CA ASN A 52 2.42 1.59 5.96
C ASN A 52 2.03 2.18 4.59
N THR A 53 1.30 3.31 4.56
CA THR A 53 0.96 4.00 3.31
C THR A 53 2.19 4.69 2.72
N ILE A 54 3.01 5.31 3.58
CA ILE A 54 4.24 5.99 3.16
C ILE A 54 5.22 4.96 2.59
N ASP A 55 5.42 3.83 3.25
CA ASP A 55 6.29 2.74 2.79
C ASP A 55 5.83 2.16 1.44
N ALA A 56 4.51 1.95 1.30
CA ALA A 56 3.93 1.49 0.05
C ALA A 56 4.15 2.51 -1.09
N TYR A 57 4.01 3.79 -0.81
CA TYR A 57 4.22 4.85 -1.78
C TYR A 57 5.70 5.01 -2.14
N GLU A 58 6.61 4.85 -1.17
CA GLU A 58 8.05 4.86 -1.44
C GLU A 58 8.47 3.69 -2.34
N SER A 59 7.94 2.50 -2.05
CA SER A 59 8.15 1.32 -2.90
C SER A 59 7.63 1.54 -4.33
N ASP A 60 6.43 2.11 -4.47
CA ASP A 60 5.83 2.42 -5.78
C ASP A 60 6.61 3.50 -6.54
N TRP A 61 7.12 4.51 -5.85
CA TRP A 61 7.98 5.54 -6.43
C TRP A 61 9.31 4.96 -6.94
N ASN A 62 9.94 4.11 -6.14
CA ASN A 62 11.19 3.45 -6.53
C ASN A 62 10.98 2.56 -7.77
N ASP A 63 9.86 1.80 -7.83
CA ASP A 63 9.49 0.99 -9.02
C ASP A 63 9.35 1.86 -10.27
N PHE A 64 8.70 3.02 -10.16
CA PHE A 64 8.58 3.97 -11.27
C PHE A 64 9.94 4.53 -11.70
N CYS A 65 10.81 4.89 -10.75
CA CYS A 65 12.17 5.37 -11.06
C CYS A 65 13.00 4.31 -11.77
N ASP A 66 12.91 3.05 -11.34
CA ASP A 66 13.62 1.94 -11.97
C ASP A 66 13.10 1.67 -13.38
N TRP A 67 11.77 1.72 -13.58
CA TRP A 67 11.15 1.65 -14.90
C TRP A 67 11.62 2.79 -15.81
N CYS A 68 11.63 4.03 -15.33
CA CYS A 68 12.12 5.19 -16.08
C CYS A 68 13.59 5.02 -16.49
N ARG A 69 14.44 4.55 -15.57
CA ARG A 69 15.85 4.28 -15.83
C ARG A 69 16.01 3.24 -16.94
N TYR A 70 15.27 2.15 -16.88
CA TYR A 70 15.29 1.10 -17.89
C TYR A 70 14.90 1.63 -19.27
N HIS A 71 13.86 2.48 -19.35
CA HIS A 71 13.36 3.08 -20.59
C HIS A 71 14.08 4.38 -20.98
N LYS A 72 15.14 4.78 -20.27
CA LYS A 72 15.91 6.02 -20.50
C LYS A 72 15.03 7.28 -20.49
N GLN A 73 14.03 7.28 -19.59
CA GLN A 73 13.13 8.40 -19.34
C GLN A 73 13.49 9.10 -18.02
N SER A 74 13.13 10.38 -17.89
CA SER A 74 13.23 11.08 -16.62
C SER A 74 12.06 10.71 -15.70
N SER A 75 12.37 10.37 -14.44
CA SER A 75 11.34 10.15 -13.41
C SER A 75 10.90 11.46 -12.76
N PHE A 76 11.77 12.49 -12.76
CA PHE A 76 11.49 13.79 -12.19
C PHE A 76 12.34 14.89 -12.86
N PRO A 77 11.71 15.83 -13.62
CA PRO A 77 10.32 15.84 -14.03
C PRO A 77 10.02 14.77 -15.10
N ALA A 78 8.89 14.07 -14.96
CA ALA A 78 8.39 13.17 -16.00
C ALA A 78 7.34 13.87 -16.86
N SER A 79 7.18 13.40 -18.12
CA SER A 79 6.08 13.84 -18.97
C SER A 79 4.81 13.02 -18.74
N SER A 80 3.66 13.53 -19.16
CA SER A 80 2.40 12.77 -19.11
C SER A 80 2.44 11.53 -20.00
N GLU A 81 3.18 11.56 -21.10
CA GLU A 81 3.41 10.41 -21.98
C GLU A 81 4.21 9.32 -21.27
N THR A 82 5.22 9.69 -20.49
CA THR A 82 5.99 8.76 -19.65
C THR A 82 5.07 8.02 -18.68
N ILE A 83 4.15 8.73 -18.03
CA ILE A 83 3.17 8.13 -17.12
C ILE A 83 2.23 7.17 -17.87
N VAL A 84 1.73 7.55 -19.05
CA VAL A 84 0.85 6.70 -19.86
C VAL A 84 1.57 5.42 -20.30
N ASN A 85 2.82 5.52 -20.75
CA ASN A 85 3.62 4.36 -21.13
C ASN A 85 3.85 3.42 -19.93
N TYR A 86 4.17 3.97 -18.76
CA TYR A 86 4.29 3.19 -17.53
C TYR A 86 2.98 2.47 -17.17
N ILE A 87 1.82 3.13 -17.30
CA ILE A 87 0.50 2.50 -17.09
C ILE A 87 0.31 1.32 -18.03
N ASN A 88 0.65 1.47 -19.32
CA ASN A 88 0.47 0.44 -20.32
C ASN A 88 1.36 -0.78 -20.06
N ASP A 89 2.63 -0.57 -19.70
CA ASP A 89 3.54 -1.68 -19.37
C ASP A 89 3.08 -2.41 -18.10
N LEU A 90 2.62 -1.68 -17.08
CA LEU A 90 2.03 -2.28 -15.89
C LEU A 90 0.77 -3.08 -16.21
N ALA A 91 0.03 -2.69 -17.24
CA ALA A 91 -1.20 -3.35 -17.63
C ALA A 91 -0.99 -4.82 -18.02
N ASP A 92 0.20 -5.24 -18.43
CA ASP A 92 0.47 -6.63 -18.80
C ASP A 92 0.44 -7.59 -17.61
N TYR A 93 0.83 -7.14 -16.41
CA TYR A 93 1.00 -8.02 -15.24
C TYR A 93 0.33 -7.54 -13.95
N ALA A 94 -0.01 -6.26 -13.82
CA ALA A 94 -0.60 -5.72 -12.60
C ALA A 94 -2.12 -5.54 -12.70
N LYS A 95 -2.81 -5.61 -11.55
CA LYS A 95 -4.24 -5.31 -11.46
C LYS A 95 -4.50 -3.80 -11.58
N ALA A 96 -5.67 -3.42 -12.09
CA ALA A 96 -6.06 -2.01 -12.22
C ALA A 96 -5.99 -1.23 -10.90
N THR A 97 -6.33 -1.88 -9.76
CA THR A 97 -6.22 -1.27 -8.41
C THR A 97 -4.78 -0.98 -8.02
N THR A 98 -3.86 -1.88 -8.32
CA THR A 98 -2.41 -1.70 -8.09
C THR A 98 -1.87 -0.54 -8.92
N ILE A 99 -2.23 -0.50 -10.21
CA ILE A 99 -1.79 0.57 -11.11
C ILE A 99 -2.30 1.93 -10.62
N ARG A 100 -3.58 2.03 -10.23
CA ARG A 100 -4.13 3.27 -9.65
C ARG A 100 -3.38 3.71 -8.40
N ARG A 101 -3.03 2.79 -7.48
CA ARG A 101 -2.25 3.11 -6.28
C ARG A 101 -0.86 3.63 -6.65
N ARG A 102 -0.16 3.00 -7.61
CA ARG A 102 1.15 3.46 -8.09
C ARG A 102 1.10 4.88 -8.69
N ILE A 103 0.09 5.16 -9.51
CA ILE A 103 -0.09 6.51 -10.05
C ILE A 103 -0.44 7.53 -8.96
N SER A 104 -1.19 7.13 -7.93
CA SER A 104 -1.44 7.99 -6.76
C SER A 104 -0.14 8.27 -6.00
N ALA A 105 0.73 7.28 -5.80
CA ALA A 105 2.02 7.45 -5.14
C ALA A 105 2.93 8.46 -5.91
N ILE A 106 3.01 8.32 -7.24
CA ILE A 106 3.74 9.25 -8.10
C ILE A 106 3.15 10.66 -7.96
N SER A 107 1.82 10.79 -8.08
CA SER A 107 1.13 12.07 -7.97
C SER A 107 1.38 12.76 -6.62
N GLU A 108 1.32 12.01 -5.53
CA GLU A 108 1.58 12.53 -4.19
C GLU A 108 3.05 12.95 -4.01
N ASN A 109 3.99 12.23 -4.60
CA ASN A 109 5.40 12.61 -4.57
C ASN A 109 5.65 13.94 -5.30
N TYR A 110 5.00 14.17 -6.45
CA TYR A 110 5.02 15.46 -7.16
C TYR A 110 4.39 16.58 -6.32
N ASN A 111 3.25 16.32 -5.68
CA ASN A 111 2.59 17.28 -4.79
C ASN A 111 3.49 17.65 -3.61
N ALA A 112 4.17 16.67 -3.01
CA ALA A 112 5.12 16.86 -1.91
C ALA A 112 6.39 17.62 -2.34
N ALA A 113 6.79 17.48 -3.59
CA ALA A 113 7.89 18.26 -4.17
C ALA A 113 7.50 19.71 -4.52
N GLY A 114 6.27 20.16 -4.23
CA GLY A 114 5.77 21.49 -4.60
C GLY A 114 5.37 21.63 -6.07
N GLN A 115 5.35 20.53 -6.83
CA GLN A 115 5.08 20.51 -8.27
C GLN A 115 3.60 20.20 -8.57
N ARG A 116 2.67 20.83 -7.84
CA ARG A 116 1.22 20.55 -7.96
C ARG A 116 0.66 20.91 -9.33
N ASP A 117 1.10 22.02 -9.91
CA ASP A 117 0.59 22.53 -11.18
C ASP A 117 1.20 21.82 -12.39
N THR A 118 2.42 21.33 -12.24
CA THR A 118 3.17 20.59 -13.26
C THR A 118 3.10 19.08 -13.08
N ASN A 119 2.23 18.58 -12.19
CA ASN A 119 2.07 17.16 -11.88
C ASN A 119 1.54 16.39 -13.10
N PRO A 120 2.36 15.52 -13.74
CA PRO A 120 1.98 14.85 -14.97
C PRO A 120 0.82 13.87 -14.79
N CYS A 121 0.61 13.34 -13.59
CA CYS A 121 -0.48 12.41 -13.28
C CYS A 121 -1.87 13.09 -13.35
N LYS A 122 -1.93 14.43 -13.30
CA LYS A 122 -3.18 15.20 -13.41
C LYS A 122 -3.59 15.45 -14.86
N ALA A 123 -2.72 15.18 -15.84
CA ALA A 123 -3.01 15.41 -17.24
C ALA A 123 -4.22 14.59 -17.70
N TRP A 124 -5.00 15.16 -18.62
CA TRP A 124 -6.19 14.51 -19.16
C TRP A 124 -5.88 13.12 -19.75
N ILE A 125 -4.78 13.00 -20.52
CA ILE A 125 -4.38 11.75 -21.18
C ILE A 125 -4.13 10.61 -20.17
N VAL A 126 -3.59 10.92 -18.98
CA VAL A 126 -3.35 9.95 -17.90
C VAL A 126 -4.68 9.47 -17.30
N LYS A 127 -5.64 10.38 -17.12
CA LYS A 127 -6.98 10.02 -16.63
C LYS A 127 -7.70 9.10 -17.62
N GLU A 128 -7.65 9.41 -18.91
CA GLU A 128 -8.24 8.58 -19.95
C GLU A 128 -7.57 7.20 -20.04
N ALA A 129 -6.24 7.12 -19.92
CA ALA A 129 -5.53 5.84 -19.87
C ALA A 129 -5.99 4.97 -18.69
N LEU A 130 -6.16 5.55 -17.50
CA LEU A 130 -6.67 4.82 -16.32
C LEU A 130 -8.13 4.37 -16.48
N ILE A 131 -8.97 5.16 -17.15
CA ILE A 131 -10.36 4.79 -17.46
C ILE A 131 -10.37 3.63 -18.46
N GLY A 132 -9.62 3.75 -19.56
CA GLY A 132 -9.48 2.72 -20.59
C GLY A 132 -8.98 1.40 -20.00
N LEU A 133 -7.93 1.45 -19.18
CA LEU A 133 -7.39 0.30 -18.47
C LEU A 133 -8.45 -0.39 -17.61
N THR A 134 -9.25 0.39 -16.86
CA THR A 134 -10.29 -0.16 -16.00
C THR A 134 -11.37 -0.88 -16.79
N ARG A 135 -11.73 -0.36 -17.97
CA ARG A 135 -12.69 -1.00 -18.87
C ARG A 135 -12.14 -2.31 -19.48
N LEU A 136 -10.87 -2.31 -19.89
CA LEU A 136 -10.22 -3.47 -20.49
C LEU A 136 -10.01 -4.62 -19.49
N LYS A 137 -9.55 -4.31 -18.27
CA LYS A 137 -9.25 -5.31 -17.25
C LYS A 137 -10.46 -5.73 -16.41
N GLY A 138 -11.54 -4.96 -16.46
CA GLY A 138 -12.66 -5.10 -15.55
C GLY A 138 -12.35 -4.54 -14.15
N SER A 139 -13.38 -4.12 -13.44
CA SER A 139 -13.27 -3.61 -12.06
C SER A 139 -13.71 -4.62 -11.03
N VAL A 140 -14.23 -5.77 -11.46
CA VAL A 140 -14.80 -6.78 -10.56
C VAL A 140 -13.69 -7.50 -9.81
N GLN A 141 -13.61 -7.25 -8.52
CA GLN A 141 -12.79 -8.07 -7.63
C GLN A 141 -13.53 -9.36 -7.32
N LYS A 142 -12.92 -10.49 -7.65
CA LYS A 142 -13.42 -11.78 -7.20
C LYS A 142 -13.25 -11.85 -5.68
N GLY A 143 -14.37 -11.76 -4.95
CA GLY A 143 -14.39 -11.92 -3.50
C GLY A 143 -13.81 -13.28 -3.09
N LYS A 144 -13.31 -13.38 -1.87
CA LYS A 144 -12.97 -14.65 -1.26
C LYS A 144 -14.25 -15.36 -0.82
N THR A 145 -14.24 -16.68 -0.84
CA THR A 145 -15.35 -17.48 -0.29
C THR A 145 -15.47 -17.17 1.21
N PRO A 146 -16.66 -16.82 1.70
CA PRO A 146 -16.85 -16.64 3.14
C PRO A 146 -16.66 -17.97 3.86
N ILE A 147 -16.16 -17.92 5.08
CA ILE A 147 -16.08 -19.05 5.99
C ILE A 147 -17.33 -18.99 6.88
N TYR A 148 -18.04 -20.11 7.00
CA TYR A 148 -19.18 -20.27 7.90
C TYR A 148 -18.75 -20.94 9.20
N TRP A 149 -19.68 -21.01 10.17
CA TRP A 149 -19.39 -21.54 11.49
C TRP A 149 -18.90 -23.00 11.48
N GLU A 150 -19.53 -23.83 10.67
CA GLU A 150 -19.21 -25.24 10.55
C GLU A 150 -17.79 -25.48 10.02
N GLU A 151 -17.37 -24.66 9.08
CA GLU A 151 -16.00 -24.70 8.53
C GLU A 151 -14.97 -24.22 9.56
N LEU A 152 -15.33 -23.18 10.33
CA LEU A 152 -14.49 -22.70 11.44
C LEU A 152 -14.31 -23.79 12.52
N GLU A 153 -15.39 -24.48 12.92
CA GLU A 153 -15.32 -25.58 13.88
C GLU A 153 -14.39 -26.70 13.38
N GLN A 154 -14.49 -27.08 12.12
CA GLN A 154 -13.59 -28.04 11.51
C GLN A 154 -12.13 -27.57 11.56
N MET A 155 -11.86 -26.31 11.16
CA MET A 155 -10.51 -25.77 11.20
C MET A 155 -9.91 -25.78 12.62
N VAL A 156 -10.71 -25.40 13.61
CA VAL A 156 -10.31 -25.39 15.02
C VAL A 156 -10.09 -26.82 15.56
N SER A 157 -10.85 -27.81 15.10
CA SER A 157 -10.72 -29.22 15.54
C SER A 157 -9.39 -29.87 15.13
N TYR A 158 -8.78 -29.39 14.05
CA TYR A 158 -7.46 -29.86 13.59
C TYR A 158 -6.27 -29.22 14.32
N MET A 159 -6.51 -28.23 15.19
CA MET A 159 -5.43 -27.55 15.90
C MET A 159 -4.99 -28.32 17.14
N ASP A 160 -3.69 -28.55 17.25
CA ASP A 160 -3.10 -29.13 18.46
C ASP A 160 -3.03 -28.14 19.60
N THR A 161 -4.05 -28.15 20.44
CA THR A 161 -4.14 -27.25 21.63
C THR A 161 -3.26 -27.67 22.79
N THR A 162 -2.43 -28.71 22.66
CA THR A 162 -1.40 -29.06 23.64
C THR A 162 -0.16 -28.19 23.50
N THR A 163 -0.01 -27.51 22.35
CA THR A 163 1.10 -26.60 22.06
C THR A 163 0.70 -25.13 22.20
N LEU A 164 1.64 -24.27 22.57
CA LEU A 164 1.41 -22.82 22.63
C LEU A 164 1.06 -22.23 21.25
N SER A 165 1.66 -22.76 20.17
CA SER A 165 1.34 -22.32 18.80
C SER A 165 -0.08 -22.69 18.43
N GLY A 166 -0.54 -23.90 18.73
CA GLY A 166 -1.91 -24.29 18.44
C GLY A 166 -2.95 -23.53 19.26
N LEU A 167 -2.66 -23.23 20.54
CA LEU A 167 -3.50 -22.35 21.35
C LEU A 167 -3.58 -20.94 20.78
N ARG A 168 -2.44 -20.35 20.38
CA ARG A 168 -2.38 -19.05 19.72
C ARG A 168 -3.19 -19.03 18.44
N ASP A 169 -2.97 -20.00 17.58
CA ASP A 169 -3.62 -20.06 16.26
C ASP A 169 -5.14 -20.22 16.39
N LYS A 170 -5.60 -21.02 17.36
CA LYS A 170 -7.00 -21.13 17.74
C LYS A 170 -7.57 -19.79 18.22
N ALA A 171 -6.87 -19.10 19.10
CA ALA A 171 -7.28 -17.78 19.59
C ALA A 171 -7.39 -16.75 18.47
N LEU A 172 -6.41 -16.70 17.56
CA LEU A 172 -6.40 -15.81 16.40
C LEU A 172 -7.61 -16.05 15.48
N LEU A 173 -7.92 -17.34 15.19
CA LEU A 173 -9.05 -17.67 14.32
C LEU A 173 -10.38 -17.30 14.99
N LEU A 174 -10.58 -17.66 16.25
CA LEU A 174 -11.82 -17.38 16.96
C LEU A 174 -12.04 -15.88 17.13
N LEU A 175 -11.03 -15.12 17.57
CA LEU A 175 -11.12 -13.66 17.70
C LEU A 175 -11.39 -13.00 16.35
N GLY A 176 -10.64 -13.40 15.30
CA GLY A 176 -10.80 -12.84 13.97
C GLY A 176 -12.19 -13.08 13.38
N PHE A 177 -12.75 -14.27 13.58
CA PHE A 177 -14.07 -14.63 13.07
C PHE A 177 -15.19 -13.98 13.88
N MET A 178 -15.18 -14.12 15.20
CA MET A 178 -16.28 -13.65 16.06
C MET A 178 -16.30 -12.13 16.23
N GLY A 179 -15.12 -11.49 16.27
CA GLY A 179 -14.99 -10.05 16.39
C GLY A 179 -14.94 -9.31 15.05
N ALA A 180 -14.86 -10.05 13.94
CA ALA A 180 -14.63 -9.50 12.59
C ALA A 180 -13.41 -8.55 12.54
N PHE A 181 -12.41 -8.81 13.37
CA PHE A 181 -11.23 -7.96 13.51
C PHE A 181 -10.33 -8.02 12.28
N ARG A 182 -9.72 -6.89 11.94
CA ARG A 182 -8.64 -6.87 10.98
C ARG A 182 -7.37 -7.49 11.58
N ARG A 183 -6.51 -8.04 10.73
CA ARG A 183 -5.24 -8.63 11.17
C ARG A 183 -4.41 -7.68 12.05
N SER A 184 -4.35 -6.39 11.69
CA SER A 184 -3.62 -5.37 12.45
C SER A 184 -4.22 -5.13 13.84
N GLU A 185 -5.54 -5.19 13.96
CA GLU A 185 -6.25 -5.04 15.24
C GLU A 185 -5.95 -6.23 16.15
N ILE A 186 -5.98 -7.46 15.64
CA ILE A 186 -5.67 -8.65 16.44
C ILE A 186 -4.20 -8.64 16.92
N VAL A 187 -3.26 -8.27 16.05
CA VAL A 187 -1.82 -8.26 16.37
C VAL A 187 -1.48 -7.14 17.35
N GLY A 188 -2.27 -6.07 17.39
CA GLY A 188 -2.11 -4.94 18.31
C GLY A 188 -2.75 -5.14 19.67
N LEU A 189 -3.46 -6.28 19.94
CA LEU A 189 -4.10 -6.53 21.22
C LEU A 189 -3.06 -6.90 22.29
N ASP A 190 -3.17 -6.24 23.44
CA ASP A 190 -2.50 -6.60 24.67
C ASP A 190 -3.44 -7.35 25.63
N VAL A 191 -2.89 -7.98 26.67
CA VAL A 191 -3.68 -8.75 27.65
C VAL A 191 -4.68 -7.86 28.39
N GLU A 192 -4.33 -6.61 28.62
CA GLU A 192 -5.14 -5.58 29.28
C GLU A 192 -6.39 -5.19 28.50
N ASP A 193 -6.37 -5.39 27.18
CA ASP A 193 -7.50 -5.10 26.28
C ASP A 193 -8.60 -6.16 26.38
N ILE A 194 -8.31 -7.32 27.03
CA ILE A 194 -9.22 -8.46 27.10
C ILE A 194 -9.78 -8.59 28.53
N LYS A 195 -11.07 -8.34 28.69
CA LYS A 195 -11.80 -8.55 29.95
C LYS A 195 -12.70 -9.78 29.85
N ARG A 196 -12.61 -10.66 30.84
CA ARG A 196 -13.43 -11.88 30.93
C ARG A 196 -14.65 -11.63 31.81
N PHE A 197 -15.79 -12.12 31.36
CA PHE A 197 -17.08 -12.11 32.08
C PHE A 197 -17.69 -13.51 32.00
N PRO A 198 -18.66 -13.85 32.90
CA PRO A 198 -19.36 -15.14 32.84
C PRO A 198 -20.04 -15.41 31.50
N GLN A 199 -20.45 -14.36 30.77
CA GLN A 199 -21.15 -14.45 29.50
C GLN A 199 -20.21 -14.43 28.29
N GLY A 200 -18.90 -14.19 28.48
CA GLY A 200 -17.94 -14.11 27.37
C GLY A 200 -16.75 -13.19 27.66
N ILE A 201 -16.17 -12.67 26.60
CA ILE A 201 -15.05 -11.73 26.67
C ILE A 201 -15.44 -10.39 26.02
N VAL A 202 -14.91 -9.31 26.56
CA VAL A 202 -14.94 -7.98 25.94
C VAL A 202 -13.53 -7.65 25.50
N VAL A 203 -13.38 -7.26 24.24
CA VAL A 203 -12.12 -6.82 23.64
C VAL A 203 -12.24 -5.33 23.34
N THR A 204 -11.29 -4.54 23.82
CA THR A 204 -11.18 -3.10 23.53
C THR A 204 -10.10 -2.92 22.44
N ILE A 205 -10.38 -2.13 21.40
CA ILE A 205 -9.46 -1.83 20.29
C ILE A 205 -9.15 -0.35 20.29
#